data_8a236181ea1f6a9f5759845985c4001d
#
_entry.id   8a236181ea1f6a9f5759845985c4001d
#
_cell.length_a   1.000
_cell.length_b   1.000
_cell.length_c   1.000
_cell.angle_alpha   90.00
_cell.angle_beta   90.00
_cell.angle_gamma   90.00
#
_symmetry.space_group_name_H-M   'P 1'
#
loop_
_entity.id
_entity.type
_entity.pdbx_description
1 polymer ?
#
loop_
_entity_poly.entity_id
_entity_poly.type
_entity_poly.pdbx_seq_one_letter_code
_entity_poly.pdbx_strand_id
1 'polypeptide(L)'
;MKPILIAECCQNHNGSRDVLQRMIHEAAGAGADYVKIQALYSADITHRERFDEGVQAADGTQRSIKRPYAAEVERLATLDLTPDDEAWFVDECQRAGVAPMITVFTRGAVPRLASLGFEAIKIASYDCASRPLLRDVREHWKKIFVSTGATFDAEIAAAAEELRGVDVMFLHCVTLYPTPLDQLHLRRMNWLRRFSPEVGYSDHTKVAETELWASKTALALGASVVERHFTVLDAGETRDGPVSINPAQLAELRDFADRPRHERMAVLAKELPDWEQTLGDATRELSPVELLNRDYYAGRVATMIGERAVYNWEDVDLDAAAVAADR
;
A
#
# COMPACT_ATOMS: atom_id res chain seq x y z
N MET A 1 -8.89 18.79 11.10
CA MET A 1 -8.64 18.52 9.66
C MET A 1 -9.59 17.41 9.22
N LYS A 2 -10.10 17.46 7.99
CA LYS A 2 -10.90 16.38 7.40
C LYS A 2 -9.97 15.19 7.10
N PRO A 3 -10.31 13.94 7.51
CA PRO A 3 -9.49 12.78 7.17
C PRO A 3 -9.45 12.53 5.67
N ILE A 4 -8.29 12.12 5.18
CA ILE A 4 -8.04 11.73 3.78
C ILE A 4 -8.50 10.28 3.58
N LEU A 5 -9.23 10.00 2.50
CA LEU A 5 -9.58 8.66 2.05
C LEU A 5 -8.86 8.35 0.74
N ILE A 6 -8.10 7.26 0.72
CA ILE A 6 -7.39 6.76 -0.45
C ILE A 6 -8.09 5.50 -0.95
N ALA A 7 -8.64 5.56 -2.16
CA ALA A 7 -9.18 4.41 -2.87
C ALA A 7 -8.02 3.69 -3.60
N GLU A 8 -7.58 2.55 -3.08
CA GLU A 8 -6.51 1.72 -3.65
C GLU A 8 -7.09 0.79 -4.71
N CYS A 9 -6.89 1.10 -5.98
CA CYS A 9 -7.31 0.25 -7.09
C CYS A 9 -6.48 -1.03 -7.22
N CYS A 10 -5.22 -0.99 -6.74
CA CYS A 10 -4.31 -2.14 -6.83
C CYS A 10 -4.34 -2.77 -8.22
N GLN A 11 -4.64 -4.06 -8.31
CA GLN A 11 -4.81 -4.83 -9.54
C GLN A 11 -6.28 -5.17 -9.84
N ASN A 12 -7.23 -4.54 -9.13
CA ASN A 12 -8.66 -4.81 -9.27
C ASN A 12 -9.24 -4.36 -10.62
N HIS A 13 -8.47 -3.63 -11.42
CA HIS A 13 -8.83 -3.27 -12.79
C HIS A 13 -8.73 -4.45 -13.79
N ASN A 14 -8.14 -5.60 -13.38
CA ASN A 14 -7.98 -6.80 -14.21
C ASN A 14 -7.36 -6.52 -15.60
N GLY A 15 -6.44 -5.54 -15.71
CA GLY A 15 -5.83 -5.11 -16.99
C GLY A 15 -6.76 -4.30 -17.90
N SER A 16 -7.98 -3.98 -17.46
CA SER A 16 -8.98 -3.27 -18.26
C SER A 16 -8.99 -1.77 -17.96
N ARG A 17 -8.72 -0.95 -18.96
CA ARG A 17 -8.83 0.51 -18.89
C ARG A 17 -10.26 0.96 -18.60
N ASP A 18 -11.27 0.28 -19.13
CA ASP A 18 -12.69 0.62 -18.88
C ASP A 18 -13.07 0.37 -17.42
N VAL A 19 -12.59 -0.73 -16.84
CA VAL A 19 -12.81 -1.02 -15.42
C VAL A 19 -12.09 0.03 -14.56
N LEU A 20 -10.85 0.36 -14.90
CA LEU A 20 -10.08 1.38 -14.17
C LEU A 20 -10.75 2.77 -14.26
N GLN A 21 -11.29 3.12 -15.44
CA GLN A 21 -12.06 4.37 -15.61
C GLN A 21 -13.29 4.42 -14.69
N ARG A 22 -14.06 3.32 -14.65
CA ARG A 22 -15.20 3.22 -13.74
C ARG A 22 -14.75 3.35 -12.27
N MET A 23 -13.65 2.70 -11.89
CA MET A 23 -13.11 2.80 -10.55
C MET A 23 -12.75 4.26 -10.18
N ILE A 24 -12.12 5.01 -11.09
CA ILE A 24 -11.77 6.42 -10.88
C ILE A 24 -13.03 7.25 -10.63
N HIS A 25 -14.03 7.16 -11.53
CA HIS A 25 -15.22 7.97 -11.44
C HIS A 25 -16.10 7.63 -10.23
N GLU A 26 -16.28 6.35 -9.94
CA GLU A 26 -17.05 5.88 -8.80
C GLU A 26 -16.35 6.23 -7.46
N ALA A 27 -15.03 6.12 -7.39
CA ALA A 27 -14.27 6.54 -6.20
C ALA A 27 -14.35 8.05 -5.98
N ALA A 28 -14.22 8.86 -7.04
CA ALA A 28 -14.39 10.31 -6.98
C ALA A 28 -15.79 10.68 -6.52
N GLY A 29 -16.84 10.08 -7.13
CA GLY A 29 -18.24 10.29 -6.77
C GLY A 29 -18.57 9.87 -5.34
N ALA A 30 -17.88 8.87 -4.80
CA ALA A 30 -18.01 8.40 -3.42
C ALA A 30 -17.20 9.22 -2.41
N GLY A 31 -16.44 10.23 -2.85
CA GLY A 31 -15.71 11.16 -2.00
C GLY A 31 -14.31 10.72 -1.59
N ALA A 32 -13.64 9.91 -2.40
CA ALA A 32 -12.19 9.69 -2.26
C ALA A 32 -11.44 11.02 -2.45
N ASP A 33 -10.38 11.23 -1.66
CA ASP A 33 -9.44 12.33 -1.86
C ASP A 33 -8.37 11.95 -2.87
N TYR A 34 -7.96 10.67 -2.87
CA TYR A 34 -7.02 10.09 -3.82
C TYR A 34 -7.56 8.79 -4.41
N VAL A 35 -7.31 8.59 -5.70
CA VAL A 35 -7.38 7.26 -6.32
C VAL A 35 -5.96 6.80 -6.61
N LYS A 36 -5.65 5.55 -6.26
CA LYS A 36 -4.28 5.04 -6.29
C LYS A 36 -4.17 3.78 -7.14
N ILE A 37 -3.13 3.75 -7.98
CA ILE A 37 -2.67 2.58 -8.73
C ILE A 37 -1.27 2.16 -8.29
N GLN A 38 -0.74 1.11 -8.90
CA GLN A 38 0.58 0.55 -8.58
C GLN A 38 1.46 0.50 -9.82
N ALA A 39 2.68 1.05 -9.71
CA ALA A 39 3.74 0.88 -10.70
C ALA A 39 4.47 -0.45 -10.43
N LEU A 40 3.76 -1.55 -10.68
CA LEU A 40 4.23 -2.92 -10.46
C LEU A 40 4.16 -3.67 -11.78
N TYR A 41 5.32 -4.01 -12.35
CA TYR A 41 5.41 -4.60 -13.68
C TYR A 41 5.93 -6.03 -13.64
N SER A 42 5.43 -6.87 -14.52
CA SER A 42 5.87 -8.25 -14.65
C SER A 42 7.35 -8.37 -15.00
N ALA A 43 7.89 -7.40 -15.78
CA ALA A 43 9.30 -7.33 -16.17
C ALA A 43 10.26 -7.06 -14.99
N ASP A 44 9.78 -6.49 -13.89
CA ASP A 44 10.59 -6.15 -12.72
C ASP A 44 10.68 -7.31 -11.72
N ILE A 45 9.94 -8.41 -11.92
CA ILE A 45 9.91 -9.54 -10.98
C ILE A 45 11.24 -10.27 -10.98
N THR A 46 11.77 -10.51 -9.78
CA THR A 46 13.02 -11.25 -9.60
C THR A 46 12.77 -12.74 -9.39
N HIS A 47 13.55 -13.60 -10.05
CA HIS A 47 13.54 -15.03 -9.80
C HIS A 47 14.37 -15.36 -8.53
N ARG A 48 13.71 -15.98 -7.57
CA ARG A 48 14.32 -16.45 -6.33
C ARG A 48 13.86 -17.88 -6.07
N GLU A 49 14.66 -18.86 -6.48
CA GLU A 49 14.36 -20.30 -6.57
C GLU A 49 13.64 -20.85 -5.32
N ARG A 50 14.03 -20.40 -4.11
CA ARG A 50 13.42 -20.87 -2.84
C ARG A 50 11.90 -20.65 -2.75
N PHE A 51 11.33 -19.75 -3.55
CA PHE A 51 9.90 -19.47 -3.57
C PHE A 51 9.13 -20.28 -4.61
N ASP A 52 9.80 -20.95 -5.55
CA ASP A 52 9.09 -21.75 -6.56
C ASP A 52 8.33 -22.90 -5.91
N GLU A 53 8.96 -23.62 -4.97
CA GLU A 53 8.32 -24.70 -4.22
C GLU A 53 8.06 -24.32 -2.75
N GLY A 54 8.61 -23.18 -2.27
CA GLY A 54 8.63 -22.87 -0.85
C GLY A 54 9.62 -23.76 -0.09
N VAL A 55 9.85 -23.45 1.17
CA VAL A 55 10.78 -24.20 2.03
C VAL A 55 10.13 -24.51 3.37
N GLN A 56 10.14 -25.78 3.76
CA GLN A 56 9.78 -26.22 5.11
C GLN A 56 11.00 -26.81 5.82
N ALA A 57 11.15 -26.49 7.10
CA ALA A 57 12.16 -27.10 7.95
C ALA A 57 11.74 -28.54 8.35
N ALA A 58 12.66 -29.33 8.89
CA ALA A 58 12.41 -30.70 9.30
C ALA A 58 11.32 -30.85 10.40
N ASP A 59 11.11 -29.81 11.19
CA ASP A 59 10.08 -29.71 12.23
C ASP A 59 8.71 -29.27 11.68
N GLY A 60 8.57 -29.09 10.35
CA GLY A 60 7.35 -28.63 9.69
C GLY A 60 7.18 -27.11 9.67
N THR A 61 8.10 -26.33 10.27
CA THR A 61 8.02 -24.87 10.26
C THR A 61 8.21 -24.35 8.84
N GLN A 62 7.27 -23.50 8.37
CA GLN A 62 7.41 -22.81 7.07
C GLN A 62 8.55 -21.79 7.14
N ARG A 63 9.50 -21.89 6.20
CA ARG A 63 10.66 -20.99 6.08
C ARG A 63 10.55 -20.03 4.90
N SER A 64 9.95 -20.47 3.80
CA SER A 64 9.60 -19.61 2.65
C SER A 64 8.26 -20.04 2.07
N ILE A 65 7.44 -19.08 1.69
CA ILE A 65 6.14 -19.35 1.06
C ILE A 65 6.33 -19.87 -0.37
N LYS A 66 5.36 -20.65 -0.88
CA LYS A 66 5.32 -21.06 -2.27
C LYS A 66 4.72 -19.93 -3.13
N ARG A 67 5.48 -19.42 -4.06
CA ARG A 67 5.10 -18.40 -5.07
C ARG A 67 5.95 -18.59 -6.34
N PRO A 68 5.59 -19.55 -7.21
CA PRO A 68 6.37 -19.88 -8.40
C PRO A 68 6.56 -18.66 -9.29
N TYR A 69 7.82 -18.39 -9.68
CA TYR A 69 8.21 -17.23 -10.48
C TYR A 69 7.43 -17.13 -11.79
N ALA A 70 7.40 -18.23 -12.59
CA ALA A 70 6.75 -18.22 -13.88
C ALA A 70 5.25 -17.88 -13.80
N ALA A 71 4.54 -18.47 -12.82
CA ALA A 71 3.11 -18.21 -12.62
C ALA A 71 2.85 -16.76 -12.18
N GLU A 72 3.76 -16.17 -11.40
CA GLU A 72 3.60 -14.80 -10.93
C GLU A 72 3.88 -13.78 -12.06
N VAL A 73 4.89 -14.05 -12.91
CA VAL A 73 5.17 -13.24 -14.13
C VAL A 73 3.98 -13.31 -15.09
N GLU A 74 3.50 -14.52 -15.42
CA GLU A 74 2.34 -14.71 -16.31
C GLU A 74 1.11 -13.96 -15.79
N ARG A 75 0.81 -14.08 -14.52
CA ARG A 75 -0.32 -13.40 -13.88
C ARG A 75 -0.19 -11.89 -13.96
N LEU A 76 0.99 -11.33 -13.62
CA LEU A 76 1.20 -9.88 -13.62
C LEU A 76 1.21 -9.30 -15.03
N ALA A 77 1.73 -10.01 -16.01
CA ALA A 77 1.74 -9.57 -17.40
C ALA A 77 0.34 -9.26 -17.95
N THR A 78 -0.71 -9.90 -17.39
CA THR A 78 -2.11 -9.59 -17.77
C THR A 78 -2.65 -8.33 -17.07
N LEU A 79 -1.91 -7.78 -16.13
CA LEU A 79 -2.33 -6.68 -15.25
C LEU A 79 -1.43 -5.44 -15.39
N ASP A 80 -0.33 -5.54 -16.13
CA ASP A 80 0.60 -4.45 -16.34
C ASP A 80 -0.11 -3.24 -16.97
N LEU A 81 0.08 -2.08 -16.35
CA LEU A 81 -0.27 -0.81 -16.93
C LEU A 81 0.94 -0.27 -17.71
N THR A 82 0.70 0.16 -18.95
CA THR A 82 1.74 0.78 -19.76
C THR A 82 2.03 2.21 -19.28
N PRO A 83 3.17 2.81 -19.65
CA PRO A 83 3.42 4.23 -19.39
C PRO A 83 2.31 5.16 -19.92
N ASP A 84 1.68 4.80 -21.06
CA ASP A 84 0.56 5.55 -21.61
C ASP A 84 -0.71 5.39 -20.76
N ASP A 85 -0.93 4.22 -20.16
CA ASP A 85 -2.04 4.00 -19.21
C ASP A 85 -1.86 4.81 -17.93
N GLU A 86 -0.64 4.92 -17.43
CA GLU A 86 -0.34 5.73 -16.25
C GLU A 86 -0.52 7.23 -16.52
N ALA A 87 -0.07 7.73 -17.66
CA ALA A 87 -0.30 9.11 -18.07
C ALA A 87 -1.82 9.39 -18.23
N TRP A 88 -2.53 8.49 -18.92
CA TRP A 88 -3.98 8.55 -19.05
C TRP A 88 -4.70 8.52 -17.70
N PHE A 89 -4.22 7.69 -16.75
CA PHE A 89 -4.80 7.61 -15.41
C PHE A 89 -4.74 8.96 -14.67
N VAL A 90 -3.61 9.66 -14.78
CA VAL A 90 -3.46 11.01 -14.20
C VAL A 90 -4.46 11.97 -14.79
N ASP A 91 -4.57 12.02 -16.14
CA ASP A 91 -5.51 12.88 -16.84
C ASP A 91 -6.98 12.54 -16.47
N GLU A 92 -7.29 11.25 -16.33
CA GLU A 92 -8.65 10.80 -16.00
C GLU A 92 -9.03 11.13 -14.56
N CYS A 93 -8.12 11.00 -13.60
CA CYS A 93 -8.33 11.46 -12.24
C CYS A 93 -8.59 12.96 -12.18
N GLN A 94 -7.82 13.76 -12.92
CA GLN A 94 -8.04 15.21 -12.99
C GLN A 94 -9.42 15.55 -13.57
N ARG A 95 -9.86 14.84 -14.63
CA ARG A 95 -11.22 15.00 -15.20
C ARG A 95 -12.32 14.62 -14.22
N ALA A 96 -12.09 13.59 -13.40
CA ALA A 96 -13.03 13.16 -12.37
C ALA A 96 -13.00 14.05 -11.11
N GLY A 97 -12.04 14.98 -11.00
CA GLY A 97 -11.89 15.87 -9.85
C GLY A 97 -11.33 15.18 -8.59
N VAL A 98 -10.53 14.13 -8.77
CA VAL A 98 -9.86 13.40 -7.67
C VAL A 98 -8.35 13.40 -7.89
N ALA A 99 -7.56 13.43 -6.81
CA ALA A 99 -6.11 13.47 -6.91
C ALA A 99 -5.52 12.11 -7.32
N PRO A 100 -4.62 12.04 -8.34
CA PRO A 100 -3.95 10.82 -8.72
C PRO A 100 -2.81 10.50 -7.75
N MET A 101 -2.70 9.22 -7.36
CA MET A 101 -1.60 8.70 -6.54
C MET A 101 -1.08 7.40 -7.15
N ILE A 102 0.19 7.08 -6.92
CA ILE A 102 0.78 5.82 -7.35
C ILE A 102 1.67 5.23 -6.26
N THR A 103 1.69 3.90 -6.15
CA THR A 103 2.70 3.18 -5.38
C THR A 103 3.87 2.86 -6.28
N VAL A 104 5.08 3.30 -5.90
CA VAL A 104 6.31 2.91 -6.59
C VAL A 104 6.89 1.64 -5.98
N PHE A 105 7.38 0.74 -6.82
CA PHE A 105 7.97 -0.54 -6.40
C PHE A 105 9.44 -0.71 -6.82
N THR A 106 9.95 0.11 -7.74
CA THR A 106 11.35 0.07 -8.15
C THR A 106 11.94 1.47 -8.29
N ARG A 107 13.22 1.62 -7.94
CA ARG A 107 13.93 2.90 -8.05
C ARG A 107 13.98 3.42 -9.48
N GLY A 108 14.15 2.51 -10.45
CA GLY A 108 14.21 2.86 -11.87
C GLY A 108 12.92 3.49 -12.42
N ALA A 109 11.77 3.25 -11.79
CA ALA A 109 10.51 3.86 -12.19
C ALA A 109 10.36 5.32 -11.70
N VAL A 110 11.09 5.73 -10.66
CA VAL A 110 10.92 7.03 -9.99
C VAL A 110 11.01 8.23 -10.94
N PRO A 111 12.05 8.39 -11.81
CA PRO A 111 12.14 9.56 -12.69
C PRO A 111 10.98 9.68 -13.66
N ARG A 112 10.54 8.55 -14.24
CA ARG A 112 9.41 8.52 -15.17
C ARG A 112 8.11 8.89 -14.46
N LEU A 113 7.81 8.27 -13.33
CA LEU A 113 6.59 8.55 -12.57
C LEU A 113 6.53 10.01 -12.10
N ALA A 114 7.67 10.60 -11.73
CA ALA A 114 7.76 12.00 -11.33
C ALA A 114 7.38 12.96 -12.47
N SER A 115 7.57 12.56 -13.73
CA SER A 115 7.21 13.37 -14.89
C SER A 115 5.73 13.34 -15.27
N LEU A 116 4.94 12.41 -14.71
CA LEU A 116 3.54 12.18 -15.11
C LEU A 116 2.51 13.05 -14.37
N GLY A 117 2.88 13.73 -13.28
CA GLY A 117 1.97 14.63 -12.55
C GLY A 117 1.15 13.98 -11.44
N PHE A 118 1.59 12.85 -10.89
CA PHE A 118 1.02 12.30 -9.65
C PHE A 118 1.20 13.29 -8.48
N GLU A 119 0.11 13.64 -7.79
CA GLU A 119 0.15 14.62 -6.70
C GLU A 119 0.84 14.09 -5.43
N ALA A 120 0.80 12.79 -5.22
CA ALA A 120 1.42 12.12 -4.09
C ALA A 120 1.96 10.74 -4.50
N ILE A 121 2.95 10.29 -3.74
CA ILE A 121 3.58 8.98 -3.93
C ILE A 121 3.35 8.11 -2.69
N LYS A 122 3.18 6.79 -2.92
CA LYS A 122 3.08 5.79 -1.86
C LYS A 122 4.30 4.88 -1.87
N ILE A 123 4.82 4.61 -0.69
CA ILE A 123 5.81 3.57 -0.43
C ILE A 123 5.09 2.39 0.23
N ALA A 124 5.21 1.22 -0.37
CA ALA A 124 4.64 -0.01 0.17
C ALA A 124 5.34 -0.41 1.48
N SER A 125 4.66 -1.20 2.31
CA SER A 125 5.17 -1.65 3.61
C SER A 125 6.55 -2.30 3.53
N TYR A 126 6.75 -3.12 2.53
CA TYR A 126 7.99 -3.90 2.36
C TYR A 126 9.18 -3.04 1.89
N ASP A 127 8.93 -1.82 1.41
CA ASP A 127 9.93 -0.85 0.99
C ASP A 127 10.14 0.30 2.00
N CYS A 128 9.45 0.27 3.14
CA CYS A 128 9.64 1.26 4.20
C CYS A 128 11.11 1.33 4.67
N ALA A 129 11.83 0.20 4.67
CA ALA A 129 13.24 0.12 5.03
C ALA A 129 14.22 0.45 3.88
N SER A 130 13.72 0.64 2.67
CA SER A 130 14.54 0.84 1.45
C SER A 130 15.01 2.30 1.33
N ARG A 131 15.99 2.69 2.14
CA ARG A 131 16.48 4.08 2.22
C ARG A 131 16.88 4.70 0.87
N PRO A 132 17.57 3.99 -0.06
CA PRO A 132 17.86 4.54 -1.38
C PRO A 132 16.60 4.90 -2.17
N LEU A 133 15.56 4.05 -2.13
CA LEU A 133 14.26 4.38 -2.74
C LEU A 133 13.64 5.62 -2.09
N LEU A 134 13.68 5.74 -0.76
CA LEU A 134 13.14 6.91 -0.04
C LEU A 134 13.89 8.19 -0.43
N ARG A 135 15.22 8.14 -0.62
CA ARG A 135 16.02 9.26 -1.11
C ARG A 135 15.61 9.68 -2.52
N ASP A 136 15.49 8.72 -3.43
CA ASP A 136 15.08 9.02 -4.81
C ASP A 136 13.68 9.67 -4.85
N VAL A 137 12.73 9.14 -4.07
CA VAL A 137 11.35 9.63 -4.04
C VAL A 137 11.25 11.05 -3.45
N ARG A 138 11.97 11.34 -2.35
CA ARG A 138 11.88 12.65 -1.67
C ARG A 138 12.36 13.83 -2.53
N GLU A 139 13.18 13.57 -3.54
CA GLU A 139 13.66 14.61 -4.46
C GLU A 139 12.55 15.09 -5.42
N HIS A 140 11.51 14.29 -5.62
CA HIS A 140 10.46 14.55 -6.60
C HIS A 140 9.10 14.89 -6.00
N TRP A 141 8.74 14.32 -4.84
CA TRP A 141 7.43 14.56 -4.23
C TRP A 141 7.53 15.27 -2.89
N LYS A 142 6.64 16.24 -2.72
CA LYS A 142 6.49 16.95 -1.44
C LYS A 142 5.63 16.20 -0.44
N LYS A 143 4.70 15.35 -0.92
CA LYS A 143 3.80 14.56 -0.10
C LYS A 143 4.03 13.07 -0.34
N ILE A 144 4.43 12.36 0.72
CA ILE A 144 4.80 10.94 0.67
C ILE A 144 4.00 10.18 1.72
N PHE A 145 3.37 9.08 1.32
CA PHE A 145 2.68 8.17 2.22
C PHE A 145 3.51 6.89 2.35
N VAL A 146 3.79 6.45 3.58
CA VAL A 146 4.62 5.27 3.84
C VAL A 146 3.85 4.29 4.71
N SER A 147 3.52 3.11 4.18
CA SER A 147 2.97 2.02 5.00
C SER A 147 4.07 1.33 5.80
N THR A 148 3.74 0.87 7.01
CA THR A 148 4.70 0.34 7.99
C THR A 148 4.44 -1.11 8.38
N GLY A 149 3.66 -1.86 7.60
CA GLY A 149 3.42 -3.28 7.82
C GLY A 149 4.69 -4.11 7.61
N ALA A 150 4.85 -5.18 8.36
CA ALA A 150 6.02 -6.06 8.32
C ALA A 150 7.38 -5.31 8.39
N THR A 151 7.41 -4.16 9.07
CA THR A 151 8.60 -3.30 9.22
C THR A 151 8.96 -3.18 10.70
N PHE A 152 10.23 -3.33 11.04
CA PHE A 152 10.71 -3.20 12.41
C PHE A 152 10.75 -1.74 12.87
N ASP A 153 10.61 -1.52 14.17
CA ASP A 153 10.59 -0.17 14.77
C ASP A 153 11.83 0.67 14.40
N ALA A 154 13.01 0.05 14.39
CA ALA A 154 14.26 0.71 14.02
C ALA A 154 14.28 1.13 12.53
N GLU A 155 13.67 0.35 11.65
CA GLU A 155 13.58 0.64 10.23
C GLU A 155 12.62 1.81 9.97
N ILE A 156 11.48 1.85 10.69
CA ILE A 156 10.55 2.98 10.60
C ILE A 156 11.21 4.27 11.08
N ALA A 157 11.98 4.21 12.19
CA ALA A 157 12.73 5.36 12.67
C ALA A 157 13.78 5.83 11.65
N ALA A 158 14.48 4.91 10.98
CA ALA A 158 15.45 5.23 9.94
C ALA A 158 14.76 5.83 8.68
N ALA A 159 13.59 5.32 8.31
CA ALA A 159 12.78 5.89 7.22
C ALA A 159 12.31 7.33 7.53
N ALA A 160 11.88 7.57 8.77
CA ALA A 160 11.49 8.91 9.22
C ALA A 160 12.66 9.91 9.19
N GLU A 161 13.87 9.45 9.55
CA GLU A 161 15.08 10.27 9.45
C GLU A 161 15.43 10.58 7.98
N GLU A 162 15.33 9.58 7.09
CA GLU A 162 15.60 9.75 5.65
C GLU A 162 14.63 10.75 5.01
N LEU A 163 13.36 10.76 5.46
CA LEU A 163 12.30 11.63 4.94
C LEU A 163 12.16 12.94 5.73
N ARG A 164 13.12 13.30 6.58
CA ARG A 164 13.06 14.55 7.35
C ARG A 164 12.97 15.77 6.43
N GLY A 165 12.02 16.66 6.73
CA GLY A 165 11.78 17.89 5.96
C GLY A 165 10.81 17.73 4.78
N VAL A 166 10.25 16.54 4.58
CA VAL A 166 9.18 16.28 3.61
C VAL A 166 7.85 16.09 4.36
N ASP A 167 6.73 16.42 3.73
CA ASP A 167 5.40 16.10 4.24
C ASP A 167 5.15 14.59 4.14
N VAL A 168 5.54 13.85 5.19
CA VAL A 168 5.39 12.40 5.25
C VAL A 168 4.26 11.99 6.18
N MET A 169 3.43 11.05 5.73
CA MET A 169 2.40 10.40 6.52
C MET A 169 2.68 8.91 6.64
N PHE A 170 2.96 8.44 7.86
CA PHE A 170 3.10 7.01 8.12
C PHE A 170 1.73 6.38 8.33
N LEU A 171 1.46 5.30 7.59
CA LEU A 171 0.25 4.52 7.72
C LEU A 171 0.56 3.23 8.47
N HIS A 172 -0.10 3.04 9.61
CA HIS A 172 -0.11 1.73 10.24
C HIS A 172 -0.77 0.70 9.32
N CYS A 173 -0.19 -0.47 9.27
CA CYS A 173 -0.63 -1.57 8.41
C CYS A 173 -0.23 -2.90 9.06
N VAL A 174 -1.07 -3.92 8.92
CA VAL A 174 -0.73 -5.32 9.24
C VAL A 174 -0.74 -6.11 7.93
N THR A 175 0.35 -6.84 7.66
CA THR A 175 0.51 -7.55 6.38
C THR A 175 -0.05 -8.97 6.42
N LEU A 176 -1.26 -9.07 6.94
CA LEU A 176 -2.13 -10.24 6.85
C LEU A 176 -3.28 -9.92 5.90
N TYR A 177 -3.59 -10.81 4.96
CA TYR A 177 -4.64 -10.61 3.95
C TYR A 177 -5.57 -11.83 3.92
N PRO A 178 -6.73 -11.77 4.61
CA PRO A 178 -7.27 -10.65 5.41
C PRO A 178 -6.64 -10.54 6.82
N THR A 179 -6.77 -9.35 7.44
CA THR A 179 -6.36 -9.10 8.83
C THR A 179 -7.57 -9.27 9.76
N PRO A 180 -7.52 -10.12 10.80
CA PRO A 180 -8.56 -10.20 11.83
C PRO A 180 -8.61 -8.93 12.70
N LEU A 181 -9.79 -8.59 13.26
CA LEU A 181 -9.99 -7.37 14.06
C LEU A 181 -9.11 -7.31 15.32
N ASP A 182 -8.89 -8.44 15.96
CA ASP A 182 -8.06 -8.56 17.18
C ASP A 182 -6.55 -8.48 16.91
N GLN A 183 -6.15 -8.49 15.63
CA GLN A 183 -4.75 -8.37 15.21
C GLN A 183 -4.44 -7.03 14.53
N LEU A 184 -5.34 -6.05 14.62
CA LEU A 184 -5.15 -4.75 13.98
C LEU A 184 -4.08 -3.88 14.66
N HIS A 185 -3.91 -4.00 15.96
CA HIS A 185 -2.95 -3.23 16.76
C HIS A 185 -3.03 -1.70 16.52
N LEU A 186 -4.24 -1.12 16.49
CA LEU A 186 -4.45 0.29 16.14
C LEU A 186 -3.78 1.28 17.09
N ARG A 187 -3.40 0.87 18.34
CA ARG A 187 -2.55 1.70 19.22
C ARG A 187 -1.23 2.08 18.58
N ARG A 188 -0.77 1.31 17.58
CA ARG A 188 0.47 1.60 16.87
C ARG A 188 0.43 2.95 16.13
N MET A 189 -0.73 3.45 15.74
CA MET A 189 -0.86 4.81 15.21
C MET A 189 -0.34 5.87 16.20
N ASN A 190 -0.55 5.67 17.51
CA ASN A 190 -0.01 6.59 18.54
C ASN A 190 1.52 6.51 18.62
N TRP A 191 2.10 5.33 18.41
CA TRP A 191 3.54 5.16 18.34
C TRP A 191 4.14 5.86 17.12
N LEU A 192 3.49 5.77 15.94
CA LEU A 192 3.91 6.42 14.70
C LEU A 192 3.86 7.96 14.79
N ARG A 193 3.01 8.55 15.62
CA ARG A 193 2.97 10.01 15.87
C ARG A 193 4.28 10.59 16.42
N ARG A 194 5.20 9.76 16.86
CA ARG A 194 6.55 10.18 17.23
C ARG A 194 7.39 10.66 16.04
N PHE A 195 7.02 10.24 14.83
CA PHE A 195 7.75 10.50 13.58
C PHE A 195 7.01 11.47 12.65
N SER A 196 5.70 11.49 12.71
CA SER A 196 4.85 12.40 11.95
C SER A 196 3.62 12.77 12.79
N PRO A 197 3.22 14.07 12.84
CA PRO A 197 2.02 14.48 13.58
C PRO A 197 0.75 13.87 12.99
N GLU A 198 0.71 13.67 11.68
CA GLU A 198 -0.37 13.07 10.94
C GLU A 198 -0.04 11.61 10.63
N VAL A 199 -0.93 10.71 11.03
CA VAL A 199 -0.76 9.26 10.82
C VAL A 199 -2.03 8.66 10.25
N GLY A 200 -1.88 7.57 9.52
CA GLY A 200 -2.99 6.88 8.89
C GLY A 200 -3.05 5.40 9.20
N TYR A 201 -4.00 4.76 8.56
CA TYR A 201 -4.21 3.32 8.60
C TYR A 201 -4.47 2.79 7.19
N SER A 202 -3.76 1.74 6.78
CA SER A 202 -4.01 0.98 5.56
C SER A 202 -4.68 -0.34 5.94
N ASP A 203 -5.92 -0.52 5.54
CA ASP A 203 -6.84 -1.54 6.03
C ASP A 203 -6.95 -2.73 5.07
N HIS A 204 -6.70 -3.94 5.59
CA HIS A 204 -6.78 -5.20 4.86
C HIS A 204 -7.74 -6.20 5.50
N THR A 205 -8.73 -5.71 6.25
CA THR A 205 -9.78 -6.57 6.82
C THR A 205 -10.74 -7.05 5.74
N LYS A 206 -11.31 -8.24 5.94
CA LYS A 206 -12.28 -8.82 5.02
C LYS A 206 -13.64 -8.18 5.21
N VAL A 207 -14.11 -7.47 4.19
CA VAL A 207 -15.34 -6.66 4.26
C VAL A 207 -16.56 -7.49 4.65
N ALA A 208 -16.70 -8.71 4.13
CA ALA A 208 -17.83 -9.58 4.44
C ALA A 208 -17.90 -10.05 5.91
N GLU A 209 -16.78 -9.95 6.65
CA GLU A 209 -16.70 -10.38 8.06
C GLU A 209 -16.69 -9.20 9.04
N THR A 210 -16.12 -8.07 8.63
CA THR A 210 -15.84 -6.93 9.51
C THR A 210 -16.51 -5.64 9.06
N GLU A 211 -17.22 -5.66 7.92
CA GLU A 211 -17.76 -4.45 7.30
C GLU A 211 -16.67 -3.36 7.19
N LEU A 212 -16.96 -2.15 7.66
CA LEU A 212 -16.02 -1.02 7.67
C LEU A 212 -15.41 -0.74 9.07
N TRP A 213 -15.60 -1.64 10.03
CA TRP A 213 -15.31 -1.34 11.43
C TRP A 213 -13.85 -1.06 11.71
N ALA A 214 -12.90 -1.73 11.03
CA ALA A 214 -11.49 -1.43 11.19
C ALA A 214 -11.15 0.01 10.76
N SER A 215 -11.59 0.40 9.58
CA SER A 215 -11.43 1.77 9.06
C SER A 215 -12.14 2.82 9.93
N LYS A 216 -13.40 2.55 10.34
CA LYS A 216 -14.17 3.44 11.22
C LYS A 216 -13.50 3.59 12.59
N THR A 217 -12.98 2.51 13.15
CA THR A 217 -12.25 2.56 14.43
C THR A 217 -10.97 3.39 14.30
N ALA A 218 -10.19 3.19 13.26
CA ALA A 218 -8.98 3.99 13.01
C ALA A 218 -9.32 5.49 12.93
N LEU A 219 -10.38 5.86 12.20
CA LEU A 219 -10.86 7.25 12.09
C LEU A 219 -11.33 7.82 13.44
N ALA A 220 -12.05 7.03 14.24
CA ALA A 220 -12.50 7.45 15.57
C ALA A 220 -11.31 7.64 16.53
N LEU A 221 -10.27 6.81 16.41
CA LEU A 221 -9.02 6.95 17.16
C LEU A 221 -8.12 8.09 16.65
N GLY A 222 -8.53 8.77 15.56
CA GLY A 222 -7.87 9.96 15.02
C GLY A 222 -6.86 9.68 13.93
N ALA A 223 -7.07 8.66 13.13
CA ALA A 223 -6.36 8.53 11.85
C ALA A 223 -6.68 9.75 10.97
N SER A 224 -5.65 10.36 10.42
CA SER A 224 -5.75 11.48 9.47
C SER A 224 -5.90 10.96 8.02
N VAL A 225 -5.58 9.70 7.80
CA VAL A 225 -5.67 9.03 6.49
C VAL A 225 -6.17 7.60 6.69
N VAL A 226 -7.08 7.16 5.83
CA VAL A 226 -7.42 5.75 5.67
C VAL A 226 -7.23 5.36 4.21
N GLU A 227 -6.44 4.32 3.96
CA GLU A 227 -6.29 3.69 2.67
C GLU A 227 -7.07 2.38 2.69
N ARG A 228 -7.89 2.16 1.66
CA ARG A 228 -8.71 0.97 1.51
C ARG A 228 -8.66 0.46 0.08
N HIS A 229 -8.47 -0.84 -0.11
CA HIS A 229 -8.68 -1.47 -1.41
C HIS A 229 -10.09 -1.20 -1.91
N PHE A 230 -10.20 -0.88 -3.19
CA PHE A 230 -11.44 -0.44 -3.83
C PHE A 230 -11.69 -1.21 -5.12
N THR A 231 -12.95 -1.53 -5.40
CA THR A 231 -13.36 -2.18 -6.65
C THR A 231 -14.78 -1.81 -7.03
N VAL A 232 -15.06 -1.87 -8.34
CA VAL A 232 -16.42 -1.77 -8.94
C VAL A 232 -16.91 -3.13 -9.46
N LEU A 233 -16.12 -4.17 -9.20
CA LEU A 233 -16.41 -5.56 -9.55
C LEU A 233 -16.86 -6.33 -8.32
N ASP A 234 -17.45 -7.51 -8.51
CA ASP A 234 -17.79 -8.38 -7.41
C ASP A 234 -16.51 -8.92 -6.73
N ALA A 235 -16.59 -9.16 -5.42
CA ALA A 235 -15.43 -9.57 -4.61
C ALA A 235 -14.73 -10.86 -5.11
N GLY A 236 -15.44 -11.72 -5.83
CA GLY A 236 -14.88 -12.94 -6.44
C GLY A 236 -14.18 -12.72 -7.78
N GLU A 237 -14.31 -11.56 -8.38
CA GLU A 237 -13.77 -11.28 -9.72
C GLU A 237 -12.34 -10.72 -9.69
N THR A 238 -11.85 -10.33 -8.52
CA THR A 238 -10.47 -9.82 -8.36
C THR A 238 -9.77 -10.49 -7.19
N ARG A 239 -8.43 -10.52 -7.23
CA ARG A 239 -7.62 -11.14 -6.18
C ARG A 239 -7.80 -10.46 -4.82
N ASP A 240 -7.87 -9.13 -4.80
CA ASP A 240 -8.01 -8.33 -3.59
C ASP A 240 -9.47 -7.96 -3.28
N GLY A 241 -10.43 -8.53 -4.06
CA GLY A 241 -11.85 -8.30 -3.87
C GLY A 241 -12.35 -8.56 -2.43
N PRO A 242 -11.94 -9.64 -1.76
CA PRO A 242 -12.39 -9.90 -0.37
C PRO A 242 -12.05 -8.80 0.63
N VAL A 243 -10.97 -8.04 0.40
CA VAL A 243 -10.53 -6.90 1.25
C VAL A 243 -10.90 -5.55 0.64
N SER A 244 -11.54 -5.53 -0.52
CA SER A 244 -11.92 -4.30 -1.23
C SER A 244 -13.32 -3.84 -0.86
N ILE A 245 -13.48 -2.52 -0.73
CA ILE A 245 -14.78 -1.87 -0.59
C ILE A 245 -15.32 -1.44 -1.96
N ASN A 246 -16.62 -1.36 -2.06
CA ASN A 246 -17.33 -0.86 -3.23
C ASN A 246 -17.66 0.65 -3.10
N PRO A 247 -18.22 1.31 -4.15
CA PRO A 247 -18.56 2.73 -4.11
C PRO A 247 -19.49 3.13 -2.96
N ALA A 248 -20.51 2.32 -2.66
CA ALA A 248 -21.45 2.62 -1.58
C ALA A 248 -20.77 2.58 -0.20
N GLN A 249 -19.87 1.62 0.00
CA GLN A 249 -19.10 1.50 1.23
C GLN A 249 -18.05 2.62 1.37
N LEU A 250 -17.47 3.09 0.28
CA LEU A 250 -16.58 4.23 0.29
C LEU A 250 -17.33 5.52 0.67
N ALA A 251 -18.52 5.73 0.11
CA ALA A 251 -19.40 6.86 0.46
C ALA A 251 -19.80 6.81 1.95
N GLU A 252 -20.17 5.63 2.47
CA GLU A 252 -20.46 5.42 3.89
C GLU A 252 -19.22 5.77 4.78
N LEU A 253 -18.04 5.36 4.35
CA LEU A 253 -16.80 5.68 5.07
C LEU A 253 -16.52 7.19 5.02
N ARG A 254 -16.80 7.86 3.90
CA ARG A 254 -16.70 9.33 3.77
C ARG A 254 -17.64 10.04 4.72
N ASP A 255 -18.92 9.65 4.74
CA ASP A 255 -19.90 10.22 5.65
C ASP A 255 -19.51 10.05 7.13
N PHE A 256 -18.95 8.89 7.48
CA PHE A 256 -18.43 8.66 8.82
C PHE A 256 -17.20 9.53 9.11
N ALA A 257 -16.25 9.63 8.19
CA ALA A 257 -15.03 10.41 8.34
C ALA A 257 -15.29 11.92 8.45
N ASP A 258 -16.38 12.44 7.86
CA ASP A 258 -16.75 13.85 7.90
C ASP A 258 -17.39 14.27 9.24
N ARG A 259 -17.83 13.30 10.07
CA ARG A 259 -18.35 13.59 11.41
C ARG A 259 -17.25 14.10 12.33
N PRO A 260 -17.55 14.95 13.31
CA PRO A 260 -16.64 15.29 14.38
C PRO A 260 -16.15 14.04 15.14
N ARG A 261 -14.92 14.08 15.63
CA ARG A 261 -14.30 12.90 16.29
C ARG A 261 -15.16 12.36 17.45
N HIS A 262 -15.79 13.22 18.27
CA HIS A 262 -16.60 12.78 19.38
C HIS A 262 -17.85 12.00 18.91
N GLU A 263 -18.45 12.38 17.77
CA GLU A 263 -19.56 11.65 17.16
C GLU A 263 -19.10 10.29 16.61
N ARG A 264 -17.94 10.24 15.95
CA ARG A 264 -17.35 8.98 15.48
C ARG A 264 -17.12 8.02 16.66
N MET A 265 -16.62 8.51 17.79
CA MET A 265 -16.44 7.71 19.00
C MET A 265 -17.77 7.25 19.61
N ALA A 266 -18.81 8.09 19.59
CA ALA A 266 -20.12 7.71 20.10
C ALA A 266 -20.78 6.61 19.23
N VAL A 267 -20.67 6.71 17.90
CA VAL A 267 -21.13 5.67 16.98
C VAL A 267 -20.37 4.37 17.22
N LEU A 268 -19.05 4.43 17.29
CA LEU A 268 -18.20 3.25 17.54
C LEU A 268 -18.60 2.53 18.83
N ALA A 269 -18.70 3.26 19.95
CA ALA A 269 -19.06 2.68 21.26
C ALA A 269 -20.48 2.05 21.27
N LYS A 270 -21.38 2.57 20.44
CA LYS A 270 -22.76 2.07 20.34
C LYS A 270 -22.88 0.83 19.46
N GLU A 271 -22.21 0.86 18.29
CA GLU A 271 -22.45 -0.11 17.22
C GLU A 271 -21.40 -1.23 17.18
N LEU A 272 -20.23 -1.00 17.78
CA LEU A 272 -19.17 -2.02 17.97
C LEU A 272 -18.72 -2.02 19.43
N PRO A 273 -19.49 -2.62 20.36
CA PRO A 273 -19.17 -2.59 21.80
C PRO A 273 -17.79 -3.11 22.15
N ASP A 274 -17.28 -4.08 21.42
CA ASP A 274 -15.97 -4.72 21.66
C ASP A 274 -14.84 -4.10 20.80
N TRP A 275 -14.98 -2.83 20.38
CA TRP A 275 -14.00 -2.16 19.52
C TRP A 275 -12.58 -2.12 20.13
N GLU A 276 -12.45 -2.17 21.45
CA GLU A 276 -11.16 -2.22 22.14
C GLU A 276 -10.30 -3.43 21.72
N GLN A 277 -10.90 -4.53 21.23
CA GLN A 277 -10.16 -5.68 20.71
C GLN A 277 -9.21 -5.28 19.55
N THR A 278 -9.54 -4.21 18.81
CA THR A 278 -8.72 -3.71 17.70
C THR A 278 -7.46 -2.99 18.14
N LEU A 279 -7.37 -2.60 19.40
CA LEU A 279 -6.30 -1.73 19.91
C LEU A 279 -4.94 -2.42 19.91
N GLY A 280 -4.86 -3.65 20.40
CA GLY A 280 -3.60 -4.38 20.53
C GLY A 280 -2.48 -3.56 21.18
N ASP A 281 -1.23 -3.82 20.79
CA ASP A 281 -0.05 -3.17 21.35
C ASP A 281 0.50 -2.07 20.43
N ALA A 282 1.04 -1.01 21.04
CA ALA A 282 1.69 0.09 20.33
C ALA A 282 3.06 -0.32 19.77
N THR A 283 3.77 -1.17 20.51
CA THR A 283 5.02 -1.82 20.08
C THR A 283 4.79 -3.32 20.07
N ARG A 284 5.13 -3.99 18.99
CA ARG A 284 4.91 -5.43 18.84
C ARG A 284 5.99 -6.08 17.99
N GLU A 285 6.18 -7.36 18.19
CA GLU A 285 6.93 -8.19 17.27
C GLU A 285 6.10 -8.52 16.03
N LEU A 286 6.77 -8.77 14.91
CA LEU A 286 6.11 -9.25 13.71
C LEU A 286 5.72 -10.73 13.91
N SER A 287 4.52 -11.07 13.50
CA SER A 287 4.05 -12.46 13.54
C SER A 287 4.85 -13.32 12.54
N PRO A 288 4.90 -14.66 12.73
CA PRO A 288 5.56 -15.57 11.78
C PRO A 288 5.05 -15.41 10.34
N VAL A 289 3.76 -15.16 10.15
CA VAL A 289 3.17 -14.93 8.82
C VAL A 289 3.63 -13.61 8.21
N GLU A 290 3.71 -12.54 9.00
CA GLU A 290 4.26 -11.27 8.52
C GLU A 290 5.74 -11.38 8.13
N LEU A 291 6.53 -12.16 8.88
CA LEU A 291 7.93 -12.42 8.54
C LEU A 291 8.07 -13.20 7.23
N LEU A 292 7.22 -14.21 6.99
CA LEU A 292 7.19 -14.95 5.73
C LEU A 292 6.78 -14.05 4.56
N ASN A 293 5.78 -13.20 4.74
CA ASN A 293 5.36 -12.23 3.73
C ASN A 293 6.48 -11.22 3.46
N ARG A 294 7.14 -10.71 4.50
CA ARG A 294 8.28 -9.82 4.37
C ARG A 294 9.39 -10.47 3.55
N ASP A 295 9.76 -11.72 3.85
CA ASP A 295 10.81 -12.46 3.13
C ASP A 295 10.52 -12.58 1.62
N TYR A 296 9.26 -12.74 1.25
CA TYR A 296 8.86 -12.80 -0.15
C TYR A 296 8.77 -11.41 -0.79
N TYR A 297 8.01 -10.49 -0.20
CA TYR A 297 7.69 -9.22 -0.87
C TYR A 297 8.83 -8.23 -0.85
N ALA A 298 9.68 -8.20 0.18
CA ALA A 298 10.94 -7.49 0.11
C ALA A 298 11.85 -8.19 -0.93
N GLY A 299 12.14 -7.50 -2.03
CA GLY A 299 12.91 -8.05 -3.14
C GLY A 299 12.11 -8.94 -4.11
N ARG A 300 10.78 -8.87 -4.10
CA ARG A 300 9.94 -9.46 -5.16
C ARG A 300 10.22 -8.81 -6.51
N VAL A 301 10.49 -7.53 -6.51
CA VAL A 301 10.81 -6.74 -7.70
C VAL A 301 12.11 -5.97 -7.50
N ALA A 302 12.77 -5.63 -8.59
CA ALA A 302 13.98 -4.84 -8.61
C ALA A 302 14.05 -4.00 -9.90
N THR A 303 14.87 -2.95 -9.89
CA THR A 303 15.24 -2.26 -11.12
C THR A 303 16.15 -3.17 -11.93
N MET A 304 15.72 -3.53 -13.14
CA MET A 304 16.53 -4.36 -14.03
C MET A 304 17.48 -3.49 -14.86
N ILE A 305 18.78 -3.76 -14.78
CA ILE A 305 19.83 -3.13 -15.61
C ILE A 305 20.52 -4.25 -16.38
N GLY A 306 20.12 -4.44 -17.63
CA GLY A 306 20.46 -5.65 -18.36
C GLY A 306 19.93 -6.90 -17.63
N GLU A 307 20.81 -7.83 -17.31
CA GLU A 307 20.47 -9.05 -16.54
C GLU A 307 20.59 -8.85 -15.01
N ARG A 308 21.10 -7.69 -14.56
CA ARG A 308 21.30 -7.42 -13.14
C ARG A 308 20.04 -6.86 -12.50
N ALA A 309 19.57 -7.49 -11.41
CA ALA A 309 18.57 -6.92 -10.51
C ALA A 309 19.24 -6.01 -9.48
N VAL A 310 18.82 -4.74 -9.41
CA VAL A 310 19.22 -3.79 -8.38
C VAL A 310 18.03 -3.54 -7.46
N TYR A 311 18.15 -3.99 -6.23
CA TYR A 311 17.07 -3.90 -5.25
C TYR A 311 16.95 -2.50 -4.63
N ASN A 312 15.78 -2.16 -4.14
CA ASN A 312 15.46 -0.84 -3.59
C ASN A 312 16.33 -0.42 -2.39
N TRP A 313 16.91 -1.37 -1.67
CA TRP A 313 17.81 -1.12 -0.52
C TRP A 313 19.30 -1.03 -0.90
N GLU A 314 19.65 -1.33 -2.15
CA GLU A 314 21.03 -1.23 -2.62
C GLU A 314 21.40 0.23 -2.92
N ASP A 315 22.51 0.71 -2.31
CA ASP A 315 23.01 2.06 -2.52
C ASP A 315 23.90 2.08 -3.78
N VAL A 316 23.25 1.95 -4.95
CA VAL A 316 23.87 1.93 -6.28
C VAL A 316 23.39 3.15 -7.06
N ASP A 317 24.31 3.82 -7.74
CA ASP A 317 23.99 4.81 -8.76
C ASP A 317 23.46 4.09 -10.01
N LEU A 318 22.16 4.25 -10.28
CA LEU A 318 21.48 3.54 -11.37
C LEU A 318 21.96 4.00 -12.75
N ASP A 319 22.27 5.29 -12.93
CA ASP A 319 22.74 5.83 -14.21
C ASP A 319 24.15 5.31 -14.52
N ALA A 320 25.04 5.34 -13.53
CA ALA A 320 26.37 4.78 -13.67
C ALA A 320 26.34 3.27 -13.93
N ALA A 321 25.43 2.53 -13.30
CA ALA A 321 25.26 1.09 -13.51
C ALA A 321 24.72 0.77 -14.89
N ALA A 322 23.77 1.55 -15.43
CA ALA A 322 23.25 1.40 -16.77
C ALA A 322 24.34 1.62 -17.84
N VAL A 323 25.13 2.70 -17.71
CA VAL A 323 26.28 2.96 -18.61
C VAL A 323 27.31 1.84 -18.58
N ALA A 324 27.51 1.19 -17.44
CA ALA A 324 28.45 0.09 -17.31
C ALA A 324 27.92 -1.22 -17.96
N ALA A 325 26.61 -1.43 -17.99
CA ALA A 325 25.98 -2.60 -18.62
C ALA A 325 25.96 -2.55 -20.14
N ASP A 326 26.00 -1.35 -20.72
CA ASP A 326 26.01 -1.13 -22.18
C ASP A 326 27.42 -1.28 -22.81
N ARG A 327 28.45 -1.53 -22.00
CA ARG A 327 29.86 -1.73 -22.45
C ARG A 327 30.25 -3.20 -22.48
#